data_6fb7d7da413bd2d965ffaf73b452e167
#
_entry.id   6fb7d7da413bd2d965ffaf73b452e167
#
_cell.length_a   1.000
_cell.length_b   1.000
_cell.length_c   1.000
_cell.angle_alpha   90.00
_cell.angle_beta   90.00
_cell.angle_gamma   90.00
#
_symmetry.space_group_name_H-M   'P 1'
#
loop_
_entity.id
_entity.type
_entity.pdbx_description
1 polymer ?
#
loop_
_entity_poly.entity_id
_entity_poly.type
_entity_poly.pdbx_seq_one_letter_code
_entity_poly.pdbx_strand_id
1 'polypeptide(L)'
;MERPLFSIITITFNAAGTLPATLRSVERQTFTDYEYLIVDGASTDGTVAIAQHSAAVSSVTSEPDKGLYDAMNKGLRKARGCYLVFLNAGDAFHDPDTLQKIADSIEKNDSDIVYGETALVDSERRFISMRRLQAPERLSVKSFRMGMLVCHQAFIVRREIAPEYDLRYRFSADFDWCIRCMQMAKTITHTHEVLIDYLNEGVTTANRKASLQERYEIMCRYYGTLPTFLRHLWFAVRFAFARFSGRE
;
A
#
# COMPACT_ATOMS: atom_id res chain seq x y z
N MET A 1 -14.39 23.95 -7.30
CA MET A 1 -14.74 22.66 -6.65
C MET A 1 -13.77 22.46 -5.52
N GLU A 2 -14.25 22.23 -4.32
CA GLU A 2 -13.42 21.88 -3.17
C GLU A 2 -12.63 20.61 -3.47
N ARG A 3 -11.42 20.51 -2.92
CA ARG A 3 -10.57 19.33 -3.05
C ARG A 3 -11.11 18.26 -2.11
N PRO A 4 -11.33 17.01 -2.54
CA PRO A 4 -11.73 15.96 -1.63
C PRO A 4 -10.62 15.68 -0.59
N LEU A 5 -10.99 15.12 0.56
CA LEU A 5 -10.00 14.75 1.55
C LEU A 5 -9.11 13.62 1.04
N PHE A 6 -9.69 12.58 0.42
CA PHE A 6 -8.93 11.44 -0.09
C PHE A 6 -8.98 11.32 -1.62
N SER A 7 -7.85 10.93 -2.22
CA SER A 7 -7.81 10.25 -3.52
C SER A 7 -7.51 8.77 -3.27
N ILE A 8 -8.51 7.92 -3.47
CA ILE A 8 -8.34 6.47 -3.48
C ILE A 8 -7.88 6.09 -4.87
N ILE A 9 -6.80 5.31 -4.99
CA ILE A 9 -6.18 4.94 -6.26
C ILE A 9 -6.05 3.43 -6.32
N THR A 10 -6.72 2.80 -7.29
CA THR A 10 -6.58 1.38 -7.59
C THR A 10 -5.91 1.20 -8.94
N ILE A 11 -4.82 0.45 -8.95
CA ILE A 11 -4.12 0.06 -10.16
C ILE A 11 -4.63 -1.31 -10.60
N THR A 12 -4.94 -1.45 -11.89
CA THR A 12 -5.47 -2.70 -12.45
C THR A 12 -4.71 -3.14 -13.70
N PHE A 13 -4.54 -4.45 -13.85
CA PHE A 13 -4.15 -5.11 -15.08
C PHE A 13 -4.70 -6.54 -15.09
N ASN A 14 -5.68 -6.82 -15.97
CA ASN A 14 -6.40 -8.10 -16.04
C ASN A 14 -6.89 -8.57 -14.66
N ALA A 15 -7.63 -7.71 -13.96
CA ALA A 15 -8.07 -7.87 -12.59
C ALA A 15 -9.59 -8.11 -12.45
N ALA A 16 -10.27 -8.56 -13.51
CA ALA A 16 -11.73 -8.75 -13.50
C ALA A 16 -12.23 -9.65 -12.36
N GLY A 17 -11.42 -10.65 -11.94
CA GLY A 17 -11.77 -11.54 -10.83
C GLY A 17 -11.60 -10.93 -9.44
N THR A 18 -10.68 -9.98 -9.26
CA THR A 18 -10.31 -9.45 -7.94
C THR A 18 -10.86 -8.04 -7.69
N LEU A 19 -10.97 -7.21 -8.71
CA LEU A 19 -11.44 -5.82 -8.62
C LEU A 19 -12.83 -5.67 -7.97
N PRO A 20 -13.84 -6.55 -8.19
CA PRO A 20 -15.16 -6.38 -7.59
C PRO A 20 -15.16 -6.33 -6.05
N ALA A 21 -14.24 -7.04 -5.39
CA ALA A 21 -14.13 -6.99 -3.93
C ALA A 21 -13.63 -5.62 -3.45
N THR A 22 -12.64 -5.06 -4.14
CA THR A 22 -12.10 -3.72 -3.86
C THR A 22 -13.16 -2.64 -4.06
N LEU A 23 -13.87 -2.66 -5.19
CA LEU A 23 -14.95 -1.70 -5.47
C LEU A 23 -16.02 -1.71 -4.38
N ARG A 24 -16.51 -2.90 -4.00
CA ARG A 24 -17.50 -3.04 -2.92
C ARG A 24 -17.02 -2.50 -1.58
N SER A 25 -15.72 -2.62 -1.28
CA SER A 25 -15.18 -2.09 -0.01
C SER A 25 -15.15 -0.57 0.01
N VAL A 26 -14.95 0.07 -1.14
CA VAL A 26 -15.01 1.53 -1.29
C VAL A 26 -16.47 2.01 -1.25
N GLU A 27 -17.38 1.34 -1.98
CA GLU A 27 -18.80 1.66 -2.01
C GLU A 27 -19.49 1.61 -0.63
N ARG A 28 -18.96 0.77 0.27
CA ARG A 28 -19.48 0.62 1.63
C ARG A 28 -18.98 1.65 2.63
N GLN A 29 -18.00 2.49 2.25
CA GLN A 29 -17.46 3.47 3.17
C GLN A 29 -18.52 4.51 3.57
N THR A 30 -18.60 4.78 4.85
CA THR A 30 -19.52 5.79 5.43
C THR A 30 -19.02 7.21 5.18
N PHE A 31 -17.71 7.39 5.10
CA PHE A 31 -17.07 8.66 4.75
C PHE A 31 -17.11 8.87 3.23
N THR A 32 -17.59 10.04 2.78
CA THR A 32 -17.91 10.29 1.36
C THR A 32 -17.05 11.37 0.69
N ASP A 33 -16.21 12.10 1.45
CA ASP A 33 -15.36 13.15 0.88
C ASP A 33 -14.09 12.54 0.26
N TYR A 34 -14.28 11.80 -0.81
CA TYR A 34 -13.20 11.21 -1.62
C TYR A 34 -13.48 11.27 -3.11
N GLU A 35 -12.42 11.16 -3.90
CA GLU A 35 -12.46 10.71 -5.28
C GLU A 35 -11.87 9.31 -5.38
N TYR A 36 -12.39 8.48 -6.28
CA TYR A 36 -11.89 7.14 -6.53
C TYR A 36 -11.42 6.99 -7.98
N LEU A 37 -10.12 6.74 -8.16
CA LEU A 37 -9.45 6.68 -9.44
C LEU A 37 -9.03 5.24 -9.75
N ILE A 38 -9.46 4.73 -10.90
CA ILE A 38 -8.98 3.48 -11.46
C ILE A 38 -7.97 3.80 -12.55
N VAL A 39 -6.75 3.26 -12.42
CA VAL A 39 -5.69 3.38 -13.42
C VAL A 39 -5.37 1.98 -13.93
N ASP A 40 -5.81 1.72 -15.16
CA ASP A 40 -5.74 0.42 -15.80
C ASP A 40 -4.62 0.37 -16.85
N GLY A 41 -3.83 -0.69 -16.81
CA GLY A 41 -2.68 -0.95 -17.69
C GLY A 41 -3.07 -1.51 -19.07
N ALA A 42 -4.18 -1.09 -19.68
CA ALA A 42 -4.74 -1.62 -20.92
C ALA A 42 -5.16 -3.10 -20.78
N SER A 43 -5.99 -3.40 -19.79
CA SER A 43 -6.58 -4.74 -19.60
C SER A 43 -7.38 -5.20 -20.79
N THR A 44 -7.32 -6.50 -21.09
CA THR A 44 -8.04 -7.15 -22.18
C THR A 44 -9.19 -8.06 -21.72
N ASP A 45 -9.35 -8.22 -20.40
CA ASP A 45 -10.49 -8.89 -19.78
C ASP A 45 -11.63 -7.90 -19.43
N GLY A 46 -12.58 -8.26 -18.63
CA GLY A 46 -13.70 -7.38 -18.24
C GLY A 46 -13.36 -6.25 -17.24
N THR A 47 -12.10 -6.04 -16.87
CA THR A 47 -11.67 -5.13 -15.78
C THR A 47 -12.19 -3.70 -15.98
N VAL A 48 -11.98 -3.12 -17.15
CA VAL A 48 -12.40 -1.72 -17.45
C VAL A 48 -13.92 -1.57 -17.37
N ALA A 49 -14.65 -2.52 -17.94
CA ALA A 49 -16.12 -2.50 -17.92
C ALA A 49 -16.65 -2.59 -16.47
N ILE A 50 -16.07 -3.48 -15.65
CA ILE A 50 -16.41 -3.61 -14.23
C ILE A 50 -16.17 -2.28 -13.50
N ALA A 51 -15.01 -1.65 -13.70
CA ALA A 51 -14.69 -0.36 -13.08
C ALA A 51 -15.68 0.75 -13.47
N GLN A 52 -16.04 0.83 -14.75
CA GLN A 52 -16.98 1.85 -15.28
C GLN A 52 -18.42 1.70 -14.77
N HIS A 53 -18.82 0.49 -14.37
CA HIS A 53 -20.16 0.24 -13.81
C HIS A 53 -20.29 0.54 -12.31
N SER A 54 -19.20 0.76 -11.61
CA SER A 54 -19.23 1.08 -10.18
C SER A 54 -19.56 2.54 -9.93
N ALA A 55 -20.57 2.79 -9.10
CA ALA A 55 -21.01 4.15 -8.76
C ALA A 55 -20.00 4.92 -7.89
N ALA A 56 -19.10 4.21 -7.20
CA ALA A 56 -18.07 4.83 -6.38
C ALA A 56 -16.92 5.43 -7.22
N VAL A 57 -16.72 4.94 -8.46
CA VAL A 57 -15.58 5.32 -9.29
C VAL A 57 -15.80 6.69 -9.91
N SER A 58 -14.92 7.63 -9.59
CA SER A 58 -14.95 8.99 -10.14
C SER A 58 -14.32 9.08 -11.53
N SER A 59 -13.32 8.23 -11.82
CA SER A 59 -12.59 8.24 -13.08
C SER A 59 -11.92 6.91 -13.37
N VAL A 60 -12.01 6.45 -14.62
CA VAL A 60 -11.27 5.30 -15.15
C VAL A 60 -10.34 5.79 -16.25
N THR A 61 -9.06 5.47 -16.14
CA THR A 61 -8.07 5.67 -17.20
C THR A 61 -7.48 4.33 -17.59
N SER A 62 -7.60 3.93 -18.86
CA SER A 62 -7.02 2.68 -19.35
C SER A 62 -6.05 3.02 -20.49
N GLU A 63 -4.77 2.74 -20.26
CA GLU A 63 -3.69 2.95 -21.22
C GLU A 63 -2.48 2.07 -20.86
N PRO A 64 -1.64 1.66 -21.81
CA PRO A 64 -0.44 0.89 -21.53
C PRO A 64 0.46 1.57 -20.50
N ASP A 65 1.03 0.79 -19.59
CA ASP A 65 2.02 1.25 -18.62
C ASP A 65 3.34 0.46 -18.73
N LYS A 66 4.36 0.94 -18.03
CA LYS A 66 5.68 0.30 -17.91
C LYS A 66 5.80 -0.56 -16.64
N GLY A 67 4.67 -0.97 -16.07
CA GLY A 67 4.56 -1.76 -14.84
C GLY A 67 3.84 -1.02 -13.72
N LEU A 68 3.60 -1.73 -12.62
CA LEU A 68 2.79 -1.31 -11.47
C LEU A 68 3.07 0.13 -11.01
N TYR A 69 4.35 0.49 -10.84
CA TYR A 69 4.70 1.81 -10.28
C TYR A 69 4.59 2.95 -11.29
N ASP A 70 4.65 2.67 -12.59
CA ASP A 70 4.30 3.66 -13.62
C ASP A 70 2.80 3.97 -13.58
N ALA A 71 1.96 2.95 -13.44
CA ALA A 71 0.53 3.13 -13.23
C ALA A 71 0.23 3.90 -11.93
N MET A 72 0.94 3.60 -10.82
CA MET A 72 0.83 4.36 -9.56
C MET A 72 1.21 5.83 -9.76
N ASN A 73 2.29 6.13 -10.50
CA ASN A 73 2.67 7.51 -10.84
C ASN A 73 1.61 8.23 -11.67
N LYS A 74 0.96 7.54 -12.61
CA LYS A 74 -0.17 8.10 -13.36
C LYS A 74 -1.33 8.45 -12.43
N GLY A 75 -1.66 7.56 -11.49
CA GLY A 75 -2.68 7.80 -10.47
C GLY A 75 -2.33 8.99 -9.57
N LEU A 76 -1.08 9.06 -9.09
CA LEU A 76 -0.57 10.15 -8.27
C LEU A 76 -0.70 11.52 -8.97
N ARG A 77 -0.35 11.60 -10.27
CA ARG A 77 -0.48 12.83 -11.06
C ARG A 77 -1.94 13.26 -11.28
N LYS A 78 -2.88 12.32 -11.31
CA LYS A 78 -4.32 12.58 -11.49
C LYS A 78 -5.03 12.92 -10.18
N ALA A 79 -4.48 12.51 -9.05
CA ALA A 79 -5.06 12.71 -7.74
C ALA A 79 -5.18 14.20 -7.39
N ARG A 80 -6.36 14.61 -6.89
CA ARG A 80 -6.67 15.97 -6.45
C ARG A 80 -6.87 16.06 -4.95
N GLY A 81 -7.13 14.93 -4.28
CA GLY A 81 -7.36 14.85 -2.84
C GLY A 81 -6.18 15.35 -2.02
N CYS A 82 -6.45 15.71 -0.78
CA CYS A 82 -5.43 16.12 0.17
C CYS A 82 -4.53 14.96 0.58
N TYR A 83 -5.08 13.75 0.66
CA TYR A 83 -4.38 12.53 1.02
C TYR A 83 -4.53 11.45 -0.04
N LEU A 84 -3.50 10.63 -0.18
CA LEU A 84 -3.44 9.50 -1.11
C LEU A 84 -3.64 8.20 -0.36
N VAL A 85 -4.52 7.34 -0.90
CA VAL A 85 -4.77 5.98 -0.44
C VAL A 85 -4.60 5.05 -1.63
N PHE A 86 -3.53 4.27 -1.67
CA PHE A 86 -3.37 3.23 -2.68
C PHE A 86 -4.05 1.95 -2.21
N LEU A 87 -5.06 1.49 -2.93
CA LEU A 87 -5.80 0.27 -2.65
C LEU A 87 -5.76 -0.65 -3.87
N ASN A 88 -4.88 -1.63 -3.89
CA ASN A 88 -4.70 -2.49 -5.07
C ASN A 88 -5.91 -3.38 -5.33
N ALA A 89 -6.11 -3.78 -6.60
CA ALA A 89 -7.17 -4.72 -6.96
C ALA A 89 -7.02 -6.06 -6.24
N GLY A 90 -8.05 -6.46 -5.50
CA GLY A 90 -8.05 -7.62 -4.60
C GLY A 90 -7.96 -7.25 -3.12
N ASP A 91 -7.34 -6.13 -2.77
CA ASP A 91 -7.34 -5.62 -1.40
C ASP A 91 -8.64 -4.86 -1.10
N ALA A 92 -8.96 -4.67 0.17
CA ALA A 92 -10.19 -3.98 0.59
C ALA A 92 -9.96 -3.18 1.87
N PHE A 93 -10.74 -2.13 2.07
CA PHE A 93 -10.89 -1.54 3.39
C PHE A 93 -11.48 -2.58 4.35
N HIS A 94 -10.95 -2.61 5.57
CA HIS A 94 -11.33 -3.60 6.57
C HIS A 94 -12.78 -3.41 7.05
N ASP A 95 -13.14 -2.19 7.41
CA ASP A 95 -14.47 -1.83 7.91
C ASP A 95 -15.15 -0.77 7.03
N PRO A 96 -16.49 -0.63 7.11
CA PRO A 96 -17.20 0.46 6.45
C PRO A 96 -16.84 1.86 6.96
N ASP A 97 -16.27 1.99 8.14
CA ASP A 97 -15.85 3.25 8.76
C ASP A 97 -14.32 3.46 8.72
N THR A 98 -13.59 2.65 7.95
CA THR A 98 -12.11 2.77 7.83
C THR A 98 -11.68 4.16 7.40
N LEU A 99 -12.29 4.74 6.36
CA LEU A 99 -11.96 6.11 5.91
C LEU A 99 -12.32 7.17 6.97
N GLN A 100 -13.40 6.99 7.71
CA GLN A 100 -13.78 7.89 8.82
C GLN A 100 -12.71 7.84 9.93
N LYS A 101 -12.26 6.66 10.35
CA LYS A 101 -11.21 6.49 11.35
C LYS A 101 -9.89 7.17 10.92
N ILE A 102 -9.55 7.08 9.64
CA ILE A 102 -8.39 7.75 9.08
C ILE A 102 -8.58 9.27 9.10
N ALA A 103 -9.76 9.78 8.70
CA ALA A 103 -10.08 11.21 8.71
C ALA A 103 -10.03 11.80 10.12
N ASP A 104 -10.62 11.13 11.11
CA ASP A 104 -10.57 11.53 12.51
C ASP A 104 -9.13 11.61 13.04
N SER A 105 -8.29 10.64 12.64
CA SER A 105 -6.87 10.62 13.01
C SER A 105 -6.10 11.78 12.40
N ILE A 106 -6.41 12.15 11.14
CA ILE A 106 -5.84 13.31 10.46
C ILE A 106 -6.23 14.60 11.16
N GLU A 107 -7.53 14.79 11.40
CA GLU A 107 -8.06 15.99 12.04
C GLU A 107 -7.48 16.23 13.44
N LYS A 108 -7.44 15.16 14.25
CA LYS A 108 -6.95 15.21 15.62
C LYS A 108 -5.47 15.59 15.72
N ASN A 109 -4.64 15.15 14.78
CA ASN A 109 -3.17 15.21 14.90
C ASN A 109 -2.50 16.08 13.82
N ASP A 110 -3.23 16.64 12.86
CA ASP A 110 -2.70 17.27 11.64
C ASP A 110 -1.61 16.42 10.98
N SER A 111 -1.94 15.15 10.76
CA SER A 111 -0.97 14.14 10.36
C SER A 111 -0.55 14.31 8.90
N ASP A 112 0.75 14.22 8.62
CA ASP A 112 1.25 14.11 7.25
C ASP A 112 1.15 12.68 6.74
N ILE A 113 1.30 11.70 7.65
CA ILE A 113 1.14 10.27 7.38
C ILE A 113 0.27 9.65 8.46
N VAL A 114 -0.73 8.87 8.03
CA VAL A 114 -1.53 8.01 8.89
C VAL A 114 -1.30 6.56 8.47
N TYR A 115 -1.11 5.66 9.43
CA TYR A 115 -0.90 4.25 9.15
C TYR A 115 -1.60 3.35 10.16
N GLY A 116 -1.80 2.09 9.78
CA GLY A 116 -2.43 1.10 10.64
C GLY A 116 -2.03 -0.32 10.30
N GLU A 117 -2.76 -1.27 10.89
CA GLU A 117 -2.53 -2.70 10.73
C GLU A 117 -3.19 -3.24 9.45
N THR A 118 -2.77 -4.45 9.07
CA THR A 118 -3.26 -5.16 7.90
C THR A 118 -3.58 -6.60 8.26
N ALA A 119 -4.80 -7.03 7.96
CA ALA A 119 -5.22 -8.41 7.99
C ALA A 119 -4.92 -9.11 6.66
N LEU A 120 -4.60 -10.39 6.69
CA LEU A 120 -4.48 -11.24 5.51
C LEU A 120 -5.79 -12.02 5.34
N VAL A 121 -6.32 -12.03 4.13
CA VAL A 121 -7.53 -12.75 3.77
C VAL A 121 -7.29 -13.67 2.58
N ASP A 122 -8.10 -14.73 2.46
CA ASP A 122 -8.12 -15.62 1.29
C ASP A 122 -9.02 -15.04 0.16
N SER A 123 -9.11 -15.78 -0.96
CA SER A 123 -9.95 -15.43 -2.11
C SER A 123 -11.44 -15.32 -1.78
N GLU A 124 -11.91 -16.00 -0.71
CA GLU A 124 -13.28 -15.92 -0.21
C GLU A 124 -13.47 -14.82 0.87
N ARG A 125 -12.42 -13.98 1.08
CA ARG A 125 -12.38 -12.89 2.06
C ARG A 125 -12.44 -13.35 3.52
N ARG A 126 -12.10 -14.61 3.81
CA ARG A 126 -12.00 -15.14 5.17
C ARG A 126 -10.65 -14.74 5.77
N PHE A 127 -10.69 -14.30 7.02
CA PHE A 127 -9.49 -13.94 7.77
C PHE A 127 -8.54 -15.16 7.91
N ILE A 128 -7.28 -14.96 7.54
CA ILE A 128 -6.20 -15.95 7.71
C ILE A 128 -5.39 -15.64 8.96
N SER A 129 -4.85 -14.43 9.03
CA SER A 129 -3.99 -13.96 10.13
C SER A 129 -3.76 -12.46 10.02
N MET A 130 -3.22 -11.87 11.07
CA MET A 130 -2.60 -10.55 10.95
C MET A 130 -1.31 -10.66 10.14
N ARG A 131 -0.94 -9.57 9.45
CA ARG A 131 0.33 -9.51 8.73
C ARG A 131 1.50 -9.75 9.69
N ARG A 132 2.45 -10.61 9.33
CA ARG A 132 3.58 -11.00 10.20
C ARG A 132 4.46 -9.82 10.64
N LEU A 133 4.69 -8.85 9.75
CA LEU A 133 5.36 -7.60 10.09
C LEU A 133 4.26 -6.61 10.48
N GLN A 134 4.09 -6.42 11.78
CA GLN A 134 3.09 -5.51 12.34
C GLN A 134 3.59 -4.08 12.34
N ALA A 135 2.65 -3.14 12.29
CA ALA A 135 2.93 -1.72 12.37
C ALA A 135 3.53 -1.38 13.75
N PRO A 136 4.63 -0.62 13.80
CA PRO A 136 5.23 -0.23 15.08
C PRO A 136 4.42 0.91 15.71
N GLU A 137 4.42 0.99 17.04
CA GLU A 137 3.79 2.08 17.79
C GLU A 137 4.26 3.47 17.33
N ARG A 138 5.55 3.58 16.98
CA ARG A 138 6.15 4.79 16.41
C ARG A 138 6.89 4.45 15.13
N LEU A 139 6.29 4.85 14.01
CA LEU A 139 6.87 4.67 12.70
C LEU A 139 7.88 5.79 12.40
N SER A 140 9.00 5.42 11.85
CA SER A 140 10.04 6.33 11.37
C SER A 140 10.86 5.68 10.26
N VAL A 141 11.69 6.45 9.57
CA VAL A 141 12.64 5.91 8.59
C VAL A 141 13.49 4.78 9.21
N LYS A 142 13.89 4.90 10.49
CA LYS A 142 14.67 3.85 11.19
C LYS A 142 13.90 2.54 11.34
N SER A 143 12.58 2.57 11.43
CA SER A 143 11.74 1.37 11.58
C SER A 143 11.89 0.42 10.38
N PHE A 144 12.05 0.96 9.18
CA PHE A 144 12.17 0.18 7.95
C PHE A 144 13.53 -0.53 7.79
N ARG A 145 14.46 -0.35 8.72
CA ARG A 145 15.65 -1.21 8.83
C ARG A 145 15.32 -2.68 9.10
N MET A 146 14.11 -2.95 9.61
CA MET A 146 13.60 -4.30 9.88
C MET A 146 12.76 -4.86 8.73
N GLY A 147 12.68 -4.17 7.62
CA GLY A 147 11.81 -4.44 6.47
C GLY A 147 10.60 -3.51 6.45
N MET A 148 9.66 -3.77 5.55
CA MET A 148 8.45 -2.97 5.39
C MET A 148 7.42 -3.32 6.48
N LEU A 149 7.51 -2.67 7.65
CA LEU A 149 6.67 -2.96 8.81
C LEU A 149 5.21 -2.55 8.60
N VAL A 150 4.95 -1.55 7.78
CA VAL A 150 3.61 -1.11 7.39
C VAL A 150 3.32 -1.56 5.96
N CYS A 151 2.15 -2.10 5.71
CA CYS A 151 1.70 -2.41 4.35
C CYS A 151 1.53 -1.10 3.55
N HIS A 152 1.89 -1.10 2.28
CA HIS A 152 1.77 0.09 1.43
C HIS A 152 0.33 0.62 1.39
N GLN A 153 -0.67 -0.27 1.34
CA GLN A 153 -2.09 0.09 1.31
C GLN A 153 -2.60 0.67 2.64
N ALA A 154 -1.93 0.32 3.76
CA ALA A 154 -2.23 0.86 5.09
C ALA A 154 -1.34 2.07 5.46
N PHE A 155 -0.77 2.75 4.44
CA PHE A 155 0.11 3.91 4.57
C PHE A 155 -0.48 5.08 3.79
N ILE A 156 -1.24 5.91 4.47
CA ILE A 156 -1.97 7.04 3.91
C ILE A 156 -1.09 8.29 4.07
N VAL A 157 -0.87 9.03 2.99
CA VAL A 157 0.08 10.12 2.98
C VAL A 157 -0.52 11.41 2.42
N ARG A 158 -0.20 12.55 3.04
CA ARG A 158 -0.54 13.88 2.52
C ARG A 158 0.09 14.06 1.14
N ARG A 159 -0.73 14.37 0.14
CA ARG A 159 -0.31 14.41 -1.28
C ARG A 159 0.88 15.34 -1.53
N GLU A 160 0.97 16.46 -0.80
CA GLU A 160 2.02 17.48 -0.98
C GLU A 160 3.42 16.95 -0.65
N ILE A 161 3.54 15.92 0.19
CA ILE A 161 4.82 15.31 0.55
C ILE A 161 5.09 13.99 -0.18
N ALA A 162 4.17 13.55 -1.03
CA ALA A 162 4.26 12.29 -1.74
C ALA A 162 5.03 12.45 -3.07
N PRO A 163 6.27 11.99 -3.19
CA PRO A 163 7.03 12.05 -4.45
C PRO A 163 6.53 10.97 -5.42
N GLU A 164 6.90 11.04 -6.69
CA GLU A 164 6.68 9.94 -7.62
C GLU A 164 7.51 8.70 -7.22
N TYR A 165 6.99 7.50 -7.55
CA TYR A 165 7.73 6.25 -7.39
C TYR A 165 8.93 6.22 -8.31
N ASP A 166 10.05 5.71 -7.81
CA ASP A 166 11.28 5.55 -8.57
C ASP A 166 11.18 4.29 -9.45
N LEU A 167 11.03 4.50 -10.75
CA LEU A 167 10.84 3.42 -11.73
C LEU A 167 12.09 2.54 -11.96
N ARG A 168 13.23 2.86 -11.34
CA ARG A 168 14.38 1.95 -11.30
C ARG A 168 14.09 0.67 -10.54
N TYR A 169 13.16 0.73 -9.56
CA TYR A 169 12.71 -0.43 -8.78
C TYR A 169 11.41 -0.98 -9.37
N ARG A 170 11.47 -2.21 -9.82
CA ARG A 170 10.33 -2.87 -10.47
C ARG A 170 9.39 -3.55 -9.47
N PHE A 171 9.91 -4.00 -8.31
CA PHE A 171 9.19 -4.84 -7.36
C PHE A 171 9.11 -4.26 -5.95
N SER A 172 9.87 -3.21 -5.64
CA SER A 172 9.97 -2.66 -4.28
C SER A 172 10.06 -1.13 -4.25
N ALA A 173 9.54 -0.43 -5.28
CA ALA A 173 9.50 1.04 -5.27
C ALA A 173 8.58 1.59 -4.18
N ASP A 174 7.58 0.82 -3.71
CA ASP A 174 6.76 1.12 -2.54
C ASP A 174 7.59 1.28 -1.27
N PHE A 175 8.58 0.42 -1.08
CA PHE A 175 9.49 0.49 0.06
C PHE A 175 10.33 1.77 0.05
N ASP A 176 10.92 2.14 -1.11
CA ASP A 176 11.65 3.40 -1.30
C ASP A 176 10.72 4.61 -1.12
N TRP A 177 9.52 4.53 -1.69
CA TRP A 177 8.53 5.61 -1.64
C TRP A 177 8.08 5.93 -0.21
N CYS A 178 7.74 4.91 0.60
CA CYS A 178 7.39 5.11 1.99
C CYS A 178 8.53 5.76 2.80
N ILE A 179 9.79 5.38 2.54
CA ILE A 179 10.95 6.00 3.18
C ILE A 179 11.03 7.47 2.82
N ARG A 180 10.89 7.83 1.54
CA ARG A 180 10.94 9.23 1.07
C ARG A 180 9.78 10.06 1.64
N CYS A 181 8.56 9.51 1.70
CA CYS A 181 7.44 10.17 2.37
C CYS A 181 7.75 10.44 3.85
N MET A 182 8.27 9.44 4.58
CA MET A 182 8.64 9.61 6.00
C MET A 182 9.76 10.63 6.22
N GLN A 183 10.66 10.84 5.25
CA GLN A 183 11.70 11.87 5.33
C GLN A 183 11.13 13.30 5.20
N MET A 184 9.99 13.46 4.52
CA MET A 184 9.31 14.74 4.33
C MET A 184 8.27 15.03 5.41
N ALA A 185 7.76 13.99 6.07
CA ALA A 185 6.70 14.11 7.06
C ALA A 185 7.21 14.72 8.38
N LYS A 186 6.38 15.59 8.97
CA LYS A 186 6.58 16.16 10.32
C LYS A 186 5.80 15.35 11.36
N THR A 187 4.59 14.91 11.00
CA THR A 187 3.67 14.18 11.90
C THR A 187 3.27 12.85 11.27
N ILE A 188 3.54 11.76 12.00
CA ILE A 188 3.21 10.39 11.58
C ILE A 188 2.38 9.74 12.70
N THR A 189 1.16 9.33 12.41
CA THR A 189 0.19 8.87 13.40
C THR A 189 -0.22 7.41 13.13
N HIS A 190 -0.17 6.58 14.16
CA HIS A 190 -0.73 5.23 14.17
C HIS A 190 -2.21 5.29 14.55
N THR A 191 -3.08 4.67 13.77
CA THR A 191 -4.52 4.61 14.09
C THR A 191 -4.85 3.59 15.17
N HIS A 192 -3.98 2.60 15.40
CA HIS A 192 -4.23 1.40 16.22
C HIS A 192 -5.38 0.52 15.70
N GLU A 193 -5.75 0.71 14.44
CA GLU A 193 -6.84 0.00 13.77
C GLU A 193 -6.32 -0.88 12.65
N VAL A 194 -7.06 -1.94 12.33
CA VAL A 194 -6.87 -2.67 11.07
C VAL A 194 -7.52 -1.85 9.97
N LEU A 195 -6.72 -1.40 9.00
CA LEU A 195 -7.21 -0.56 7.92
C LEU A 195 -7.52 -1.36 6.65
N ILE A 196 -6.74 -2.42 6.40
CA ILE A 196 -6.74 -3.13 5.12
C ILE A 196 -6.86 -4.63 5.31
N ASP A 197 -7.72 -5.23 4.52
CA ASP A 197 -7.76 -6.66 4.23
C ASP A 197 -6.93 -6.92 2.97
N TYR A 198 -5.75 -7.49 3.13
CA TYR A 198 -4.83 -7.80 2.05
C TYR A 198 -5.10 -9.20 1.50
N LEU A 199 -5.32 -9.32 0.19
CA LEU A 199 -5.48 -10.61 -0.47
C LEU A 199 -4.14 -11.36 -0.56
N ASN A 200 -4.05 -12.52 0.08
CA ASN A 200 -2.78 -13.28 0.21
C ASN A 200 -2.35 -14.04 -1.07
N GLU A 201 -2.71 -13.53 -2.26
CA GLU A 201 -2.42 -14.15 -3.56
C GLU A 201 -1.65 -13.20 -4.51
N GLY A 202 -0.85 -12.28 -3.96
CA GLY A 202 -0.25 -11.18 -4.73
C GLY A 202 0.97 -11.53 -5.59
N VAL A 203 1.23 -10.68 -6.61
CA VAL A 203 2.35 -10.70 -7.57
C VAL A 203 3.74 -10.75 -6.90
N THR A 204 3.87 -10.24 -5.69
CA THR A 204 5.14 -10.23 -4.92
C THR A 204 5.63 -11.63 -4.59
N THR A 205 4.73 -12.61 -4.47
CA THR A 205 5.08 -14.00 -4.16
C THR A 205 5.81 -14.67 -5.32
N ALA A 206 5.41 -14.37 -6.56
CA ALA A 206 6.04 -14.91 -7.78
C ALA A 206 7.44 -14.35 -8.04
N ASN A 207 7.75 -13.12 -7.60
CA ASN A 207 9.00 -12.41 -7.87
C ASN A 207 9.84 -12.16 -6.61
N ARG A 208 9.69 -13.01 -5.59
CA ARG A 208 10.28 -12.84 -4.25
C ARG A 208 11.79 -12.56 -4.26
N LYS A 209 12.57 -13.26 -5.09
CA LYS A 209 14.04 -13.08 -5.15
C LYS A 209 14.42 -11.68 -5.65
N ALA A 210 13.81 -11.23 -6.75
CA ALA A 210 14.07 -9.90 -7.31
C ALA A 210 13.64 -8.79 -6.35
N SER A 211 12.46 -8.92 -5.72
CA SER A 211 11.99 -7.99 -4.70
C SER A 211 12.93 -7.91 -3.49
N LEU A 212 13.47 -9.04 -3.02
CA LEU A 212 14.44 -9.04 -1.91
C LEU A 212 15.75 -8.37 -2.29
N GLN A 213 16.22 -8.54 -3.52
CA GLN A 213 17.42 -7.88 -4.03
C GLN A 213 17.23 -6.36 -4.08
N GLU A 214 16.14 -5.88 -4.69
CA GLU A 214 15.84 -4.44 -4.72
C GLU A 214 15.71 -3.84 -3.31
N ARG A 215 15.04 -4.54 -2.38
CA ARG A 215 14.95 -4.10 -0.97
C ARG A 215 16.32 -4.00 -0.31
N TYR A 216 17.21 -4.96 -0.58
CA TYR A 216 18.57 -4.90 -0.07
C TYR A 216 19.32 -3.68 -0.61
N GLU A 217 19.21 -3.38 -1.92
CA GLU A 217 19.81 -2.20 -2.55
C GLU A 217 19.26 -0.89 -1.95
N ILE A 218 17.94 -0.80 -1.79
CA ILE A 218 17.28 0.35 -1.14
C ILE A 218 17.79 0.50 0.31
N MET A 219 17.83 -0.58 1.07
CA MET A 219 18.33 -0.55 2.45
C MET A 219 19.81 -0.14 2.52
N CYS A 220 20.66 -0.58 1.59
CA CYS A 220 22.05 -0.13 1.51
C CYS A 220 22.15 1.37 1.25
N ARG A 221 21.29 1.90 0.38
CA ARG A 221 21.23 3.34 0.07
C ARG A 221 20.88 4.20 1.28
N TYR A 222 19.89 3.80 2.08
CA TYR A 222 19.40 4.62 3.19
C TYR A 222 20.10 4.35 4.52
N TYR A 223 20.63 3.14 4.74
CA TYR A 223 21.15 2.72 6.04
C TYR A 223 22.64 2.31 6.01
N GLY A 224 23.25 2.33 4.83
CA GLY A 224 24.63 1.91 4.62
C GLY A 224 24.76 0.40 4.36
N THR A 225 25.78 0.04 3.57
CA THR A 225 25.99 -1.35 3.12
C THR A 225 26.34 -2.30 4.27
N LEU A 226 27.31 -1.91 5.12
CA LEU A 226 27.76 -2.77 6.22
C LEU A 226 26.65 -3.01 7.27
N PRO A 227 25.91 -2.00 7.79
CA PRO A 227 24.81 -2.24 8.70
C PRO A 227 23.69 -3.08 8.08
N THR A 228 23.41 -2.90 6.78
CA THR A 228 22.38 -3.70 6.08
C THR A 228 22.83 -5.15 5.94
N PHE A 229 24.08 -5.40 5.55
CA PHE A 229 24.65 -6.75 5.44
C PHE A 229 24.59 -7.50 6.79
N LEU A 230 25.08 -6.89 7.87
CA LEU A 230 25.07 -7.49 9.22
C LEU A 230 23.63 -7.84 9.67
N ARG A 231 22.66 -7.01 9.33
CA ARG A 231 21.25 -7.25 9.65
C ARG A 231 20.66 -8.40 8.84
N HIS A 232 21.00 -8.51 7.57
CA HIS A 232 20.57 -9.65 6.75
C HIS A 232 21.20 -10.96 7.20
N LEU A 233 22.46 -10.93 7.63
CA LEU A 233 23.10 -12.09 8.25
C LEU A 233 22.37 -12.51 9.52
N TRP A 234 22.01 -11.55 10.38
CA TRP A 234 21.20 -11.83 11.57
C TRP A 234 19.82 -12.42 11.23
N PHE A 235 19.14 -11.91 10.20
CA PHE A 235 17.88 -12.49 9.70
C PHE A 235 18.09 -13.94 9.26
N ALA A 236 19.14 -14.23 8.50
CA ALA A 236 19.44 -15.59 8.02
C ALA A 236 19.66 -16.55 9.19
N VAL A 237 20.47 -16.14 10.18
CA VAL A 237 20.70 -16.93 11.40
C VAL A 237 19.41 -17.17 12.16
N ARG A 238 18.59 -16.14 12.39
CA ARG A 238 17.31 -16.27 13.08
C ARG A 238 16.35 -17.21 12.33
N PHE A 239 16.31 -17.16 10.99
CA PHE A 239 15.51 -18.07 10.17
C PHE A 239 16.00 -19.51 10.28
N ALA A 240 17.32 -19.74 10.25
CA ALA A 240 17.91 -21.05 10.44
C ALA A 240 17.52 -21.64 11.83
N PHE A 241 17.66 -20.85 12.90
CA PHE A 241 17.27 -21.28 14.25
C PHE A 241 15.76 -21.56 14.38
N ALA A 242 14.88 -20.73 13.81
CA ALA A 242 13.43 -20.95 13.84
C ALA A 242 13.06 -22.29 13.16
N ARG A 243 13.72 -22.61 12.05
CA ARG A 243 13.51 -23.87 11.31
C ARG A 243 14.01 -25.10 12.10
N PHE A 244 15.11 -24.98 12.85
CA PHE A 244 15.63 -26.04 13.72
C PHE A 244 14.80 -26.23 14.99
N SER A 245 14.11 -25.20 15.49
CA SER A 245 13.31 -25.25 16.71
C SER A 245 11.85 -25.61 16.51
N GLY A 246 11.42 -25.97 15.27
CA GLY A 246 10.04 -26.41 14.98
C GLY A 246 8.97 -25.35 15.23
N ARG A 247 9.32 -24.07 15.28
CA ARG A 247 8.41 -22.93 15.40
C ARG A 247 8.22 -22.31 14.01
N GLU A 248 7.43 -22.98 13.16
CA GLU A 248 6.83 -22.35 11.97
C GLU A 248 5.46 -21.80 12.32
#